data_745c67ba4782161ebd9db179643a1da0
#
_entry.id   745c67ba4782161ebd9db179643a1da0
#
_cell.length_a   1.000
_cell.length_b   1.000
_cell.length_c   1.000
_cell.angle_alpha   90.00
_cell.angle_beta   90.00
_cell.angle_gamma   90.00
#
_symmetry.space_group_name_H-M   'P 1'
#
loop_
_entity.id
_entity.type
_entity.pdbx_description
1 polymer ?
#
loop_
_entity_poly.entity_id
_entity_poly.type
_entity_poly.pdbx_seq_one_letter_code
_entity_poly.pdbx_strand_id
1 'polypeptide(L)'
;MSGIALRYLRASFFFLLYGMLVGLHLSAALHLGRGGYGLGYISAHTHVQMIGFLLMGIAGVALWKLPEPAPGTSAALPGRCWWALVVLVVARSSFEVLTSYATWSWLGAAIFGASCLEAVAVFALFRHLLARARALRVQGHG
;
A
#
# COMPACT_ATOMS: atom_id res chain seq x y z
N MET A 1 12.83 -16.10 7.38
CA MET A 1 11.98 -15.06 6.73
C MET A 1 12.80 -14.38 5.65
N SER A 2 12.27 -14.29 4.43
CA SER A 2 12.99 -13.62 3.33
C SER A 2 13.14 -12.12 3.59
N GLY A 3 14.24 -11.51 3.12
CA GLY A 3 14.49 -10.07 3.30
C GLY A 3 13.39 -9.18 2.73
N ILE A 4 12.75 -9.63 1.62
CA ILE A 4 11.65 -8.89 1.00
C ILE A 4 10.37 -8.95 1.84
N ALA A 5 10.03 -10.08 2.45
CA ALA A 5 8.89 -10.19 3.36
C ALA A 5 9.03 -9.22 4.55
N LEU A 6 10.23 -9.14 5.12
CA LEU A 6 10.51 -8.20 6.21
C LEU A 6 10.36 -6.73 5.78
N ARG A 7 10.75 -6.37 4.54
CA ARG A 7 10.55 -5.01 4.01
C ARG A 7 9.06 -4.66 3.93
N TYR A 8 8.21 -5.57 3.45
CA TYR A 8 6.76 -5.37 3.40
C TYR A 8 6.16 -5.17 4.79
N LEU A 9 6.53 -6.00 5.77
CA LEU A 9 6.04 -5.88 7.14
C LEU A 9 6.49 -4.57 7.80
N ARG A 10 7.74 -4.17 7.63
CA ARG A 10 8.24 -2.88 8.17
C ARG A 10 7.50 -1.70 7.54
N ALA A 11 7.30 -1.70 6.22
CA ALA A 11 6.54 -0.66 5.54
C ALA A 11 5.08 -0.63 6.02
N SER A 12 4.46 -1.79 6.20
CA SER A 12 3.11 -1.91 6.76
C SER A 12 3.01 -1.24 8.14
N PHE A 13 3.91 -1.52 9.07
CA PHE A 13 3.92 -0.85 10.38
C PHE A 13 4.17 0.66 10.29
N PHE A 14 5.06 1.09 9.40
CA PHE A 14 5.25 2.52 9.14
C PHE A 14 3.96 3.19 8.68
N PHE A 15 3.24 2.59 7.73
CA PHE A 15 1.96 3.11 7.25
C PHE A 15 0.85 3.04 8.29
N LEU A 16 0.86 2.04 9.18
CA LEU A 16 -0.06 2.02 10.33
C LEU A 16 0.13 3.28 11.18
N LEU A 17 1.38 3.58 11.58
CA LEU A 17 1.68 4.75 12.41
C LEU A 17 1.36 6.06 11.68
N TYR A 18 1.73 6.16 10.40
CA TYR A 18 1.41 7.32 9.59
C TYR A 18 -0.10 7.53 9.47
N GLY A 19 -0.85 6.48 9.14
CA GLY A 19 -2.30 6.55 9.05
C GLY A 19 -2.96 6.88 10.40
N MET A 20 -2.44 6.37 11.52
CA MET A 20 -2.91 6.76 12.86
C MET A 20 -2.72 8.25 13.14
N LEU A 21 -1.58 8.84 12.75
CA LEU A 21 -1.35 10.27 12.91
C LEU A 21 -2.33 11.11 12.09
N VAL A 22 -2.57 10.73 10.83
CA VAL A 22 -3.58 11.38 9.98
C VAL A 22 -4.98 11.23 10.58
N GLY A 23 -5.32 10.04 11.09
CA GLY A 23 -6.61 9.79 11.76
C GLY A 23 -6.78 10.56 13.05
N LEU A 24 -5.71 10.72 13.85
CA LEU A 24 -5.73 11.52 15.08
C LEU A 24 -5.94 13.01 14.77
N HIS A 25 -5.25 13.53 13.74
CA HIS A 25 -5.49 14.90 13.26
C HIS A 25 -6.94 15.09 12.82
N LEU A 26 -7.48 14.18 12.02
CA LEU A 26 -8.87 14.20 11.56
C LEU A 26 -9.85 14.16 12.75
N SER A 27 -9.60 13.32 13.75
CA SER A 27 -10.42 13.23 14.97
C SER A 27 -10.38 14.54 15.76
N ALA A 28 -9.21 15.16 15.92
CA ALA A 28 -9.08 16.45 16.60
C ALA A 28 -9.83 17.57 15.85
N ALA A 29 -9.78 17.58 14.53
CA ALA A 29 -10.50 18.55 13.71
C ALA A 29 -12.03 18.38 13.84
N LEU A 30 -12.52 17.14 13.78
CA LEU A 30 -13.95 16.83 13.85
C LEU A 30 -14.56 17.04 15.24
N HIS A 31 -13.86 16.62 16.30
CA HIS A 31 -14.45 16.58 17.65
C HIS A 31 -14.00 17.72 18.55
N LEU A 32 -12.85 18.32 18.31
CA LEU A 32 -12.32 19.42 19.11
C LEU A 32 -12.35 20.77 18.38
N GLY A 33 -12.77 20.81 17.11
CA GLY A 33 -12.77 22.00 16.29
C GLY A 33 -11.36 22.58 16.06
N ARG A 34 -10.31 21.77 16.18
CA ARG A 34 -8.91 22.18 16.06
C ARG A 34 -8.32 21.70 14.74
N GLY A 35 -7.85 22.64 13.94
CA GLY A 35 -7.31 22.38 12.61
C GLY A 35 -8.39 22.31 11.53
N GLY A 36 -7.96 22.37 10.27
CA GLY A 36 -8.84 22.18 9.12
C GLY A 36 -8.88 20.70 8.72
N TYR A 37 -9.99 20.26 8.18
CA TYR A 37 -10.08 18.99 7.51
C TYR A 37 -10.90 19.12 6.23
N GLY A 38 -10.61 18.27 5.29
CA GLY A 38 -11.37 18.15 4.04
C GLY A 38 -11.52 16.68 3.67
N LEU A 39 -12.28 16.41 2.63
CA LEU A 39 -12.45 15.06 2.09
C LEU A 39 -11.08 14.40 1.76
N GLY A 40 -10.08 15.21 1.41
CA GLY A 40 -8.72 14.75 1.16
C GLY A 40 -8.06 14.04 2.36
N TYR A 41 -8.29 14.51 3.59
CA TYR A 41 -7.78 13.84 4.80
C TYR A 41 -8.46 12.50 5.05
N ILE A 42 -9.77 12.41 4.83
CA ILE A 42 -10.53 11.16 4.98
C ILE A 42 -10.03 10.13 3.96
N SER A 43 -9.88 10.55 2.70
CA SER A 43 -9.38 9.71 1.63
C SER A 43 -7.95 9.23 1.92
N ALA A 44 -7.04 10.14 2.29
CA ALA A 44 -5.66 9.82 2.61
C ALA A 44 -5.54 8.83 3.77
N HIS A 45 -6.28 9.06 4.87
CA HIS A 45 -6.32 8.16 6.02
C HIS A 45 -6.74 6.74 5.61
N THR A 46 -7.89 6.64 4.91
CA THR A 46 -8.43 5.35 4.47
C THR A 46 -7.47 4.64 3.53
N HIS A 47 -6.88 5.38 2.59
CA HIS A 47 -5.99 4.81 1.58
C HIS A 47 -4.70 4.27 2.19
N VAL A 48 -4.06 5.04 3.07
CA VAL A 48 -2.85 4.62 3.80
C VAL A 48 -3.12 3.38 4.63
N GLN A 49 -4.27 3.30 5.31
CA GLN A 49 -4.62 2.14 6.13
C GLN A 49 -4.93 0.91 5.27
N MET A 50 -5.65 1.05 4.17
CA MET A 50 -6.05 -0.10 3.35
C MET A 50 -4.90 -0.63 2.48
N ILE A 51 -4.17 0.24 1.79
CA ILE A 51 -3.10 -0.16 0.88
C ILE A 51 -1.75 -0.21 1.59
N GLY A 52 -1.39 0.85 2.31
CA GLY A 52 -0.10 0.94 2.99
C GLY A 52 0.02 -0.05 4.15
N PHE A 53 -0.96 -0.12 5.03
CA PHE A 53 -0.90 -1.01 6.19
C PHE A 53 -1.44 -2.40 5.87
N LEU A 54 -2.72 -2.55 5.57
CA LEU A 54 -3.37 -3.86 5.51
C LEU A 54 -2.84 -4.70 4.33
N LEU A 55 -2.87 -4.17 3.11
CA LEU A 55 -2.46 -4.92 1.92
C LEU A 55 -0.97 -5.27 1.97
N MET A 56 -0.09 -4.32 2.32
CA MET A 56 1.35 -4.62 2.43
C MET A 56 1.64 -5.59 3.58
N GLY A 57 0.90 -5.53 4.69
CA GLY A 57 1.01 -6.50 5.78
C GLY A 57 0.65 -7.91 5.34
N ILE A 58 -0.50 -8.07 4.67
CA ILE A 58 -0.93 -9.36 4.11
C ILE A 58 0.10 -9.89 3.09
N ALA A 59 0.58 -9.01 2.20
CA ALA A 59 1.60 -9.39 1.22
C ALA A 59 2.91 -9.84 1.89
N GLY A 60 3.35 -9.14 2.94
CA GLY A 60 4.53 -9.51 3.72
C GLY A 60 4.40 -10.89 4.36
N VAL A 61 3.26 -11.19 4.98
CA VAL A 61 2.96 -12.51 5.56
C VAL A 61 2.89 -13.58 4.46
N ALA A 62 2.24 -13.29 3.35
CA ALA A 62 2.14 -14.21 2.22
C ALA A 62 3.53 -14.53 1.62
N LEU A 63 4.37 -13.52 1.41
CA LEU A 63 5.74 -13.69 0.93
C LEU A 63 6.63 -14.48 1.92
N TRP A 64 6.30 -14.44 3.20
CA TRP A 64 7.00 -15.23 4.21
C TRP A 64 6.56 -16.70 4.22
N LYS A 65 5.24 -16.95 4.14
CA LYS A 65 4.65 -18.28 4.31
C LYS A 65 4.62 -19.10 3.03
N LEU A 66 4.49 -18.46 1.88
CA LEU A 66 4.40 -19.17 0.60
C LEU A 66 5.80 -19.52 0.08
N PRO A 67 5.99 -20.73 -0.51
CA PRO A 67 7.26 -21.14 -1.12
C PRO A 67 7.65 -20.20 -2.25
N GLU A 68 8.92 -20.23 -2.64
CA GLU A 68 9.36 -19.48 -3.80
C GLU A 68 8.69 -20.03 -5.08
N PRO A 69 8.38 -19.15 -6.04
CA PRO A 69 7.70 -19.57 -7.26
C PRO A 69 8.63 -20.42 -8.12
N ALA A 70 8.03 -21.26 -8.97
CA ALA A 70 8.75 -22.08 -9.92
C ALA A 70 9.72 -21.26 -10.81
N PRO A 71 10.80 -21.89 -11.36
CA PRO A 71 11.70 -21.26 -12.29
C PRO A 71 10.95 -20.55 -13.44
N GLY A 72 11.37 -19.33 -13.79
CA GLY A 72 10.71 -18.48 -14.80
C GLY A 72 9.84 -17.36 -14.24
N THR A 73 9.53 -17.36 -12.94
CA THR A 73 8.85 -16.23 -12.28
C THR A 73 9.90 -15.23 -11.79
N SER A 74 9.71 -13.94 -12.12
CA SER A 74 10.69 -12.91 -11.76
C SER A 74 10.84 -12.77 -10.23
N ALA A 75 11.99 -13.15 -9.70
CA ALA A 75 12.35 -12.98 -8.29
C ALA A 75 12.44 -11.49 -7.89
N ALA A 76 12.68 -10.60 -8.84
CA ALA A 76 12.78 -9.15 -8.60
C ALA A 76 11.42 -8.46 -8.50
N LEU A 77 10.33 -9.10 -8.97
CA LEU A 77 9.01 -8.49 -9.04
C LEU A 77 8.49 -7.99 -7.68
N PRO A 78 8.53 -8.77 -6.59
CA PRO A 78 8.09 -8.28 -5.28
C PRO A 78 8.86 -7.04 -4.82
N GLY A 79 10.15 -6.95 -5.11
CA GLY A 79 10.98 -5.78 -4.78
C GLY A 79 10.56 -4.53 -5.57
N ARG A 80 10.26 -4.68 -6.85
CA ARG A 80 9.75 -3.58 -7.69
C ARG A 80 8.37 -3.12 -7.23
N CYS A 81 7.45 -4.06 -6.94
CA CYS A 81 6.14 -3.74 -6.40
C CYS A 81 6.24 -3.06 -5.03
N TRP A 82 7.17 -3.46 -4.17
CA TRP A 82 7.41 -2.83 -2.88
C TRP A 82 7.76 -1.34 -3.05
N TRP A 83 8.75 -1.02 -3.90
CA TRP A 83 9.13 0.36 -4.17
C TRP A 83 7.99 1.18 -4.78
N ALA A 84 7.30 0.62 -5.77
CA ALA A 84 6.16 1.28 -6.39
C ALA A 84 5.06 1.61 -5.36
N LEU A 85 4.66 0.64 -4.53
CA LEU A 85 3.62 0.83 -3.53
C LEU A 85 4.04 1.85 -2.46
N VAL A 86 5.26 1.79 -1.94
CA VAL A 86 5.73 2.75 -0.92
C VAL A 86 5.69 4.17 -1.48
N VAL A 87 6.26 4.39 -2.67
CA VAL A 87 6.31 5.73 -3.28
C VAL A 87 4.91 6.23 -3.64
N LEU A 88 4.08 5.38 -4.24
CA LEU A 88 2.74 5.78 -4.70
C LEU A 88 1.79 6.05 -3.54
N VAL A 89 1.79 5.23 -2.48
CA VAL A 89 0.95 5.47 -1.28
C VAL A 89 1.33 6.79 -0.62
N VAL A 90 2.63 7.09 -0.48
CA VAL A 90 3.08 8.38 0.10
C VAL A 90 2.70 9.54 -0.82
N ALA A 91 2.99 9.44 -2.12
CA ALA A 91 2.69 10.52 -3.07
C ALA A 91 1.19 10.81 -3.14
N ARG A 92 0.37 9.76 -3.31
CA ARG A 92 -1.08 9.90 -3.41
C ARG A 92 -1.68 10.46 -2.13
N SER A 93 -1.34 9.93 -0.95
CA SER A 93 -1.86 10.45 0.32
C SER A 93 -1.46 11.92 0.54
N SER A 94 -0.26 12.30 0.13
CA SER A 94 0.19 13.69 0.19
C SER A 94 -0.64 14.60 -0.74
N PHE A 95 -0.91 14.15 -1.98
CA PHE A 95 -1.76 14.90 -2.91
C PHE A 95 -3.20 15.00 -2.41
N GLU A 96 -3.76 13.93 -1.83
CA GLU A 96 -5.09 13.94 -1.22
C GLU A 96 -5.18 14.96 -0.07
N VAL A 97 -4.20 15.00 0.82
CA VAL A 97 -4.12 16.02 1.90
C VAL A 97 -4.02 17.42 1.30
N LEU A 98 -3.20 17.62 0.27
CA LEU A 98 -3.04 18.91 -0.40
C LEU A 98 -4.36 19.44 -0.98
N THR A 99 -5.29 18.59 -1.42
CA THR A 99 -6.61 19.05 -1.90
C THR A 99 -7.43 19.77 -0.83
N SER A 100 -7.09 19.61 0.44
CA SER A 100 -7.73 20.34 1.54
C SER A 100 -7.23 21.79 1.69
N TYR A 101 -6.11 22.11 1.06
CA TYR A 101 -5.46 23.45 1.17
C TYR A 101 -5.30 24.17 -0.18
N ALA A 102 -5.32 23.44 -1.28
CA ALA A 102 -5.04 23.99 -2.60
C ALA A 102 -6.01 23.41 -3.64
N THR A 103 -6.49 24.27 -4.53
CA THR A 103 -7.41 23.93 -5.64
C THR A 103 -6.69 23.84 -6.98
N TRP A 104 -5.47 23.28 -7.00
CA TRP A 104 -4.70 23.15 -8.24
C TRP A 104 -5.33 22.11 -9.17
N SER A 105 -5.58 22.50 -10.40
CA SER A 105 -6.27 21.67 -11.39
C SER A 105 -5.58 20.33 -11.71
N TRP A 106 -4.25 20.26 -11.55
CA TRP A 106 -3.46 19.05 -11.80
C TRP A 106 -3.53 18.01 -10.69
N LEU A 107 -3.93 18.38 -9.44
CA LEU A 107 -3.98 17.46 -8.30
C LEU A 107 -4.88 16.25 -8.55
N GLY A 108 -6.06 16.48 -9.12
CA GLY A 108 -6.98 15.39 -9.45
C GLY A 108 -6.38 14.39 -10.45
N ALA A 109 -5.69 14.89 -11.48
CA ALA A 109 -5.02 14.04 -12.45
C ALA A 109 -3.84 13.27 -11.82
N ALA A 110 -3.08 13.90 -10.91
CA ALA A 110 -1.97 13.25 -10.20
C ALA A 110 -2.48 12.14 -9.27
N ILE A 111 -3.56 12.37 -8.51
CA ILE A 111 -4.19 11.37 -7.64
C ILE A 111 -4.70 10.20 -8.49
N PHE A 112 -5.39 10.48 -9.59
CA PHE A 112 -5.91 9.44 -10.49
C PHE A 112 -4.76 8.63 -11.11
N GLY A 113 -3.72 9.29 -11.60
CA GLY A 113 -2.55 8.61 -12.16
C GLY A 113 -1.83 7.73 -11.14
N ALA A 114 -1.62 8.23 -9.91
CA ALA A 114 -1.06 7.43 -8.82
C ALA A 114 -1.93 6.21 -8.52
N SER A 115 -3.27 6.36 -8.49
CA SER A 115 -4.22 5.27 -8.26
C SER A 115 -4.13 4.17 -9.33
N CYS A 116 -4.02 4.57 -10.60
CA CYS A 116 -3.85 3.62 -11.71
C CYS A 116 -2.54 2.82 -11.57
N LEU A 117 -1.44 3.49 -11.25
CA LEU A 117 -0.13 2.85 -11.06
C LEU A 117 -0.13 1.92 -9.84
N GLU A 118 -0.78 2.31 -8.74
CA GLU A 118 -0.98 1.44 -7.58
C GLU A 118 -1.76 0.18 -7.93
N ALA A 119 -2.86 0.32 -8.67
CA ALA A 119 -3.67 -0.82 -9.11
C ALA A 119 -2.84 -1.80 -9.95
N VAL A 120 -1.99 -1.30 -10.85
CA VAL A 120 -1.05 -2.14 -11.63
C VAL A 120 -0.06 -2.86 -10.72
N ALA A 121 0.54 -2.15 -9.75
CA ALA A 121 1.50 -2.75 -8.82
C ALA A 121 0.85 -3.82 -7.92
N VAL A 122 -0.36 -3.56 -7.41
CA VAL A 122 -1.15 -4.50 -6.61
C VAL A 122 -1.51 -5.73 -7.44
N PHE A 123 -1.98 -5.56 -8.67
CA PHE A 123 -2.33 -6.67 -9.56
C PHE A 123 -1.12 -7.54 -9.89
N ALA A 124 0.03 -6.92 -10.20
CA ALA A 124 1.26 -7.64 -10.48
C ALA A 124 1.72 -8.46 -9.26
N LEU A 125 1.67 -7.85 -8.06
CA LEU A 125 2.00 -8.52 -6.80
C LEU A 125 1.03 -9.68 -6.52
N PHE A 126 -0.26 -9.47 -6.70
CA PHE A 126 -1.29 -10.49 -6.49
C PHE A 126 -1.09 -11.70 -7.44
N ARG A 127 -0.81 -11.47 -8.71
CA ARG A 127 -0.48 -12.55 -9.66
C ARG A 127 0.74 -13.34 -9.21
N HIS A 128 1.76 -12.65 -8.70
CA HIS A 128 2.96 -13.31 -8.16
C HIS A 128 2.63 -14.19 -6.94
N LEU A 129 1.83 -13.68 -6.00
CA LEU A 129 1.41 -14.45 -4.82
C LEU A 129 0.53 -15.64 -5.18
N LEU A 130 -0.35 -15.50 -6.17
CA LEU A 130 -1.14 -16.63 -6.70
C LEU A 130 -0.25 -17.72 -7.33
N ALA A 131 0.79 -17.35 -8.06
CA ALA A 131 1.72 -18.32 -8.62
C ALA A 131 2.44 -19.10 -7.50
N ARG A 132 2.86 -18.41 -6.42
CA ARG A 132 3.44 -19.07 -5.23
C ARG A 132 2.45 -20.00 -4.53
N ALA A 133 1.19 -19.58 -4.38
CA ALA A 133 0.15 -20.41 -3.75
C ALA A 133 -0.18 -21.67 -4.56
N ARG A 134 -0.13 -21.57 -5.90
CA ARG A 134 -0.31 -22.75 -6.78
C ARG A 134 0.84 -23.77 -6.62
N ALA A 135 2.06 -23.31 -6.44
CA ALA A 135 3.21 -24.18 -6.22
C ALA A 135 3.06 -25.05 -4.96
N LEU A 136 2.42 -24.52 -3.88
CA LEU A 136 2.11 -25.29 -2.68
C LEU A 136 1.20 -26.49 -2.96
N ARG A 137 0.18 -26.33 -3.81
CA ARG A 137 -0.77 -27.41 -4.13
C ARG A 137 -0.10 -28.57 -4.85
N VAL A 138 0.86 -28.28 -5.70
CA VAL A 138 1.60 -29.32 -6.44
C VAL A 138 2.50 -30.12 -5.51
N GLN A 139 3.11 -29.49 -4.50
CA GLN A 139 4.00 -30.17 -3.55
C GLN A 139 3.24 -31.01 -2.49
N GLY A 140 1.97 -30.69 -2.22
CA GLY A 140 1.16 -31.42 -1.23
C GLY A 140 0.45 -32.67 -1.76
N HIS A 141 0.56 -32.99 -3.05
CA HIS A 141 -0.07 -34.15 -3.71
C HIS A 141 0.94 -35.20 -4.17
N GLY A 142 2.19 -35.09 -3.84
CA GLY A 142 3.26 -36.07 -4.05
C GLY A 142 3.79 -36.58 -2.72
#